data_f63328af5d8e15f9fd60f48ce3edb25d
#
_entry.id   f63328af5d8e15f9fd60f48ce3edb25d
#
_cell.length_a   1.000
_cell.length_b   1.000
_cell.length_c   1.000
_cell.angle_alpha   90.00
_cell.angle_beta   90.00
_cell.angle_gamma   90.00
#
_symmetry.space_group_name_H-M   'P 1'
#
loop_
_entity.id
_entity.type
_entity.pdbx_description
1 polymer ?
#
loop_
_entity_poly.entity_id
_entity_poly.type
_entity_poly.pdbx_seq_one_letter_code
_entity_poly.pdbx_strand_id
1 'polypeptide(L)'
;MLFPLSFYTYLLCPLLMGTDIWQEIEVLNQEFVRLGISQSVDYEKYYLYSLITHSTAIEGSTLTELDTQLLFDEGVTAKGKPLVYHLMNEDLKKAYELAKEESAQNAEITPVFLQKLNAALMLENPV
;
A
#
# COMPACT_ATOMS: atom_id res chain seq x y z
N MET A 1 26.11 -2.87 -21.54
CA MET A 1 25.19 -3.78 -20.87
C MET A 1 24.94 -3.25 -19.47
N LEU A 2 23.88 -2.49 -19.29
CA LEU A 2 23.52 -1.91 -18.00
C LEU A 2 22.79 -2.99 -17.17
N PHE A 3 23.45 -3.50 -16.15
CA PHE A 3 22.79 -4.35 -15.15
C PHE A 3 21.77 -3.49 -14.39
N PRO A 4 20.54 -3.98 -14.14
CA PRO A 4 19.55 -3.22 -13.41
C PRO A 4 20.07 -2.89 -11.99
N LEU A 5 19.80 -1.67 -11.53
CA LEU A 5 20.17 -1.15 -10.21
C LEU A 5 19.81 -2.07 -9.03
N SER A 6 18.84 -2.96 -9.23
CA SER A 6 18.44 -4.03 -8.32
C SER A 6 19.59 -4.98 -7.96
N PHE A 7 20.53 -5.24 -8.88
CA PHE A 7 21.67 -6.12 -8.60
C PHE A 7 22.73 -5.47 -7.70
N TYR A 8 22.88 -4.16 -7.76
CA TYR A 8 23.85 -3.43 -6.91
C TYR A 8 23.38 -3.33 -5.46
N THR A 9 22.10 -3.24 -5.21
CA THR A 9 21.55 -3.25 -3.84
C THR A 9 21.77 -4.61 -3.15
N TYR A 10 21.68 -5.70 -3.89
CA TYR A 10 21.95 -7.04 -3.34
C TYR A 10 23.45 -7.31 -3.07
N LEU A 11 24.35 -6.63 -3.77
CA LEU A 11 25.80 -6.84 -3.59
C LEU A 11 26.40 -6.00 -2.45
N LEU A 12 25.82 -4.84 -2.15
CA LEU A 12 26.34 -3.93 -1.11
C LEU A 12 25.71 -4.16 0.28
N CYS A 13 24.52 -4.75 0.33
CA CYS A 13 23.82 -5.01 1.58
C CYS A 13 24.53 -6.05 2.48
N PRO A 14 25.12 -7.15 1.96
CA PRO A 14 25.90 -8.11 2.76
C PRO A 14 27.16 -7.54 3.40
N LEU A 15 27.67 -6.44 2.88
CA LEU A 15 28.88 -5.77 3.41
C LEU A 15 28.59 -4.87 4.62
N LEU A 16 27.34 -4.49 4.81
CA LEU A 16 26.89 -3.58 5.89
C LEU A 16 26.18 -4.30 7.05
N MET A 17 25.59 -5.46 6.79
CA MET A 17 24.92 -6.28 7.80
C MET A 17 25.52 -7.69 7.67
N GLY A 18 26.05 -8.26 8.73
CA GLY A 18 26.74 -9.55 8.70
C GLY A 18 26.04 -10.60 7.84
N THR A 19 26.79 -11.38 7.11
CA THR A 19 26.35 -12.41 6.16
C THR A 19 25.35 -13.41 6.75
N ASP A 20 25.30 -13.52 8.06
CA ASP A 20 24.46 -14.45 8.82
C ASP A 20 22.96 -14.10 8.74
N ILE A 21 22.61 -12.82 8.88
CA ILE A 21 21.22 -12.35 8.86
C ILE A 21 20.58 -12.54 7.46
N TRP A 22 21.34 -12.31 6.40
CA TRP A 22 20.82 -12.49 5.04
C TRP A 22 20.58 -13.95 4.70
N GLN A 23 21.43 -14.84 5.18
CA GLN A 23 21.22 -16.27 5.02
C GLN A 23 19.99 -16.74 5.80
N GLU A 24 19.78 -16.24 7.01
CA GLU A 24 18.60 -16.54 7.81
C GLU A 24 17.31 -16.04 7.14
N ILE A 25 17.30 -14.80 6.62
CA ILE A 25 16.17 -14.24 5.87
C ILE A 25 15.87 -15.10 4.62
N GLU A 26 16.88 -15.51 3.88
CA GLU A 26 16.69 -16.35 2.69
C GLU A 26 16.10 -17.71 3.03
N VAL A 27 16.57 -18.37 4.09
CA VAL A 27 16.03 -19.64 4.57
C VAL A 27 14.57 -19.49 5.00
N LEU A 28 14.26 -18.44 5.76
CA LEU A 28 12.88 -18.15 6.19
C LEU A 28 11.96 -17.83 5.00
N ASN A 29 12.45 -17.11 4.02
CA ASN A 29 11.69 -16.80 2.81
C ASN A 29 11.40 -18.06 1.99
N GLN A 30 12.38 -18.96 1.84
CA GLN A 30 12.18 -20.25 1.16
C GLN A 30 11.13 -21.10 1.90
N GLU A 31 11.18 -21.13 3.21
CA GLU A 31 10.21 -21.87 4.02
C GLU A 31 8.81 -21.24 3.92
N PHE A 32 8.69 -19.92 3.94
CA PHE A 32 7.45 -19.19 3.75
C PHE A 32 6.79 -19.54 2.40
N VAL A 33 7.58 -19.56 1.32
CA VAL A 33 7.11 -19.95 -0.02
C VAL A 33 6.72 -21.42 -0.05
N ARG A 34 7.54 -22.32 0.54
CA ARG A 34 7.29 -23.76 0.60
C ARG A 34 5.98 -24.09 1.33
N LEU A 35 5.68 -23.38 2.41
CA LEU A 35 4.45 -23.55 3.19
C LEU A 35 3.20 -22.99 2.49
N GLY A 36 3.35 -22.27 1.37
CA GLY A 36 2.25 -21.68 0.64
C GLY A 36 1.52 -20.57 1.40
N ILE A 37 2.15 -19.97 2.40
CA ILE A 37 1.54 -18.94 3.25
C ILE A 37 1.13 -17.72 2.42
N SER A 38 1.94 -17.37 1.40
CA SER A 38 1.65 -16.29 0.47
C SER A 38 0.36 -16.48 -0.35
N GLN A 39 -0.11 -17.74 -0.45
CA GLN A 39 -1.35 -18.06 -1.18
C GLN A 39 -2.58 -18.10 -0.26
N SER A 40 -2.39 -18.16 1.06
CA SER A 40 -3.46 -18.23 2.05
C SER A 40 -3.96 -16.87 2.52
N VAL A 41 -3.20 -15.80 2.29
CA VAL A 41 -3.52 -14.42 2.70
C VAL A 41 -3.39 -13.50 1.50
N ASP A 42 -4.41 -12.70 1.25
CA ASP A 42 -4.35 -11.61 0.28
C ASP A 42 -3.54 -10.44 0.88
N TYR A 43 -2.22 -10.54 0.76
CA TYR A 43 -1.31 -9.52 1.28
C TYR A 43 -1.49 -8.17 0.61
N GLU A 44 -1.82 -8.13 -0.68
CA GLU A 44 -2.04 -6.87 -1.40
C GLU A 44 -3.22 -6.11 -0.80
N LYS A 45 -4.33 -6.79 -0.58
CA LYS A 45 -5.52 -6.25 0.06
C LYS A 45 -5.23 -5.80 1.49
N TYR A 46 -4.53 -6.64 2.28
CA TYR A 46 -4.15 -6.32 3.65
C TYR A 46 -3.30 -5.05 3.72
N TYR A 47 -2.25 -4.95 2.92
CA TYR A 47 -1.39 -3.77 2.90
C TYR A 47 -2.11 -2.52 2.41
N LEU A 48 -2.99 -2.64 1.42
CA LEU A 48 -3.79 -1.51 0.95
C LEU A 48 -4.69 -0.96 2.06
N TYR A 49 -5.39 -1.81 2.79
CA TYR A 49 -6.29 -1.38 3.85
C TYR A 49 -5.53 -0.78 5.03
N SER A 50 -4.40 -1.36 5.39
CA SER A 50 -3.51 -0.81 6.41
C SER A 50 -2.93 0.54 5.98
N LEU A 51 -2.44 0.67 4.76
CA LEU A 51 -1.94 1.93 4.20
C LEU A 51 -3.01 3.03 4.27
N ILE A 52 -4.23 2.75 3.81
CA ILE A 52 -5.33 3.71 3.82
C ILE A 52 -5.67 4.13 5.23
N THR A 53 -5.86 3.16 6.13
CA THR A 53 -6.22 3.43 7.53
C THR A 53 -5.20 4.32 8.22
N HIS A 54 -3.92 3.98 8.10
CA HIS A 54 -2.86 4.74 8.76
C HIS A 54 -2.61 6.11 8.11
N SER A 55 -2.75 6.22 6.80
CA SER A 55 -2.60 7.50 6.11
C SER A 55 -3.71 8.48 6.48
N THR A 56 -4.97 8.03 6.50
CA THR A 56 -6.10 8.89 6.89
C THR A 56 -6.11 9.19 8.39
N ALA A 57 -5.51 8.32 9.23
CA ALA A 57 -5.33 8.60 10.65
C ALA A 57 -4.40 9.80 10.90
N ILE A 58 -3.41 10.04 10.04
CA ILE A 58 -2.54 11.23 10.11
C ILE A 58 -3.36 12.50 9.92
N GLU A 59 -4.40 12.44 9.09
CA GLU A 59 -5.35 13.54 8.83
C GLU A 59 -6.51 13.60 9.85
N GLY A 60 -6.44 12.80 10.90
CA GLY A 60 -7.38 12.82 12.03
C GLY A 60 -8.52 11.80 11.95
N SER A 61 -8.54 10.89 10.97
CA SER A 61 -9.50 9.78 10.95
C SER A 61 -9.29 8.86 12.16
N THR A 62 -10.39 8.40 12.73
CA THR A 62 -10.38 7.43 13.83
C THR A 62 -10.93 6.06 13.42
N LEU A 63 -11.00 5.78 12.12
CA LEU A 63 -11.34 4.44 11.63
C LEU A 63 -10.22 3.46 11.96
N THR A 64 -10.61 2.24 12.28
CA THR A 64 -9.69 1.12 12.47
C THR A 64 -9.50 0.35 11.16
N GLU A 65 -8.51 -0.54 11.11
CA GLU A 65 -8.32 -1.42 9.94
C GLU A 65 -9.57 -2.31 9.70
N LEU A 66 -10.23 -2.74 10.77
CA LEU A 66 -11.49 -3.49 10.64
C LEU A 66 -12.61 -2.63 10.06
N ASP A 67 -12.73 -1.36 10.48
CA ASP A 67 -13.73 -0.43 9.92
C ASP A 67 -13.47 -0.19 8.42
N THR A 68 -12.20 -0.04 8.04
CA THR A 68 -11.77 0.10 6.64
C THR A 68 -12.08 -1.16 5.83
N GLN A 69 -11.81 -2.33 6.38
CA GLN A 69 -12.15 -3.60 5.75
C GLN A 69 -13.66 -3.74 5.52
N LEU A 70 -14.47 -3.50 6.53
CA LEU A 70 -15.93 -3.58 6.42
C LEU A 70 -16.48 -2.57 5.41
N LEU A 71 -15.90 -1.37 5.35
CA LEU A 71 -16.27 -0.36 4.36
C LEU A 71 -16.02 -0.87 2.93
N PHE A 72 -14.86 -1.42 2.65
CA PHE A 72 -14.48 -1.79 1.28
C PHE A 72 -15.01 -3.16 0.85
N ASP A 73 -15.16 -4.10 1.78
CA ASP A 73 -15.63 -5.44 1.45
C ASP A 73 -17.16 -5.55 1.46
N GLU A 74 -17.83 -4.84 2.36
CA GLU A 74 -19.25 -5.00 2.62
C GLU A 74 -20.06 -3.70 2.41
N GLY A 75 -19.40 -2.57 2.17
CA GLY A 75 -20.05 -1.27 2.05
C GLY A 75 -20.64 -0.77 3.37
N VAL A 76 -20.15 -1.25 4.50
CA VAL A 76 -20.68 -0.92 5.84
C VAL A 76 -19.87 0.20 6.46
N THR A 77 -20.56 1.24 6.92
CA THR A 77 -19.94 2.35 7.65
C THR A 77 -19.87 2.06 9.15
N ALA A 78 -18.77 2.46 9.78
CA ALA A 78 -18.58 2.28 11.21
C ALA A 78 -19.54 3.15 12.03
N LYS A 79 -20.31 2.52 12.93
CA LYS A 79 -21.28 3.21 13.78
C LYS A 79 -20.62 4.26 14.67
N GLY A 80 -21.17 5.46 14.66
CA GLY A 80 -20.71 6.56 15.51
C GLY A 80 -19.45 7.26 15.01
N LYS A 81 -18.94 6.90 13.83
CA LYS A 81 -17.83 7.59 13.19
C LYS A 81 -18.35 8.62 12.19
N PRO A 82 -17.71 9.80 12.07
CA PRO A 82 -18.06 10.80 11.07
C PRO A 82 -17.99 10.24 9.65
N LEU A 83 -18.96 10.58 8.80
CA LEU A 83 -18.99 10.16 7.40
C LEU A 83 -17.73 10.60 6.65
N VAL A 84 -17.20 11.78 6.98
CA VAL A 84 -15.99 12.31 6.35
C VAL A 84 -14.79 11.34 6.42
N TYR A 85 -14.65 10.56 7.49
CA TYR A 85 -13.58 9.59 7.61
C TYR A 85 -13.73 8.43 6.62
N HIS A 86 -14.95 8.01 6.36
CA HIS A 86 -15.23 6.98 5.35
C HIS A 86 -14.94 7.51 3.94
N LEU A 87 -15.35 8.76 3.65
CA LEU A 87 -15.05 9.41 2.37
C LEU A 87 -13.54 9.59 2.14
N MET A 88 -12.79 9.96 3.18
CA MET A 88 -11.32 10.04 3.10
C MET A 88 -10.69 8.69 2.71
N ASN A 89 -11.18 7.58 3.27
CA ASN A 89 -10.70 6.25 2.92
C ASN A 89 -11.04 5.88 1.48
N GLU A 90 -12.25 6.19 1.02
CA GLU A 90 -12.69 5.97 -0.37
C GLU A 90 -11.86 6.77 -1.38
N ASP A 91 -11.62 8.04 -1.10
CA ASP A 91 -10.84 8.91 -1.97
C ASP A 91 -9.38 8.46 -2.06
N LEU A 92 -8.77 8.09 -0.93
CA LEU A 92 -7.40 7.58 -0.93
C LEU A 92 -7.31 6.23 -1.68
N LYS A 93 -8.30 5.36 -1.56
CA LYS A 93 -8.36 4.12 -2.35
C LYS A 93 -8.39 4.39 -3.84
N LYS A 94 -9.26 5.31 -4.29
CA LYS A 94 -9.35 5.71 -5.70
C LYS A 94 -8.03 6.29 -6.22
N ALA A 95 -7.38 7.14 -5.43
CA ALA A 95 -6.07 7.70 -5.79
C ALA A 95 -4.98 6.61 -5.87
N TYR A 96 -4.98 5.66 -4.96
CA TYR A 96 -4.06 4.52 -4.99
C TYR A 96 -4.26 3.65 -6.24
N GLU A 97 -5.50 3.30 -6.56
CA GLU A 97 -5.85 2.51 -7.75
C GLU A 97 -5.40 3.22 -9.03
N LEU A 98 -5.65 4.53 -9.13
CA LEU A 98 -5.16 5.36 -10.23
C LEU A 98 -3.63 5.34 -10.34
N ALA A 99 -2.92 5.49 -9.23
CA ALA A 99 -1.46 5.44 -9.22
C ALA A 99 -0.92 4.07 -9.65
N LYS A 100 -1.59 2.99 -9.23
CA LYS A 100 -1.26 1.61 -9.60
C LYS A 100 -1.45 1.37 -11.09
N GLU A 101 -2.55 1.84 -11.68
CA GLU A 101 -2.82 1.72 -13.11
C GLU A 101 -1.77 2.44 -13.96
N GLU A 102 -1.43 3.68 -13.62
CA GLU A 102 -0.41 4.46 -14.32
C GLU A 102 0.98 3.83 -14.19
N SER A 103 1.31 3.31 -13.00
CA SER A 103 2.56 2.58 -12.76
C SER A 103 2.66 1.30 -13.61
N ALA A 104 1.57 0.56 -13.77
CA ALA A 104 1.55 -0.64 -14.61
C ALA A 104 1.82 -0.34 -16.10
N GLN A 105 1.52 0.88 -16.54
CA GLN A 105 1.80 1.37 -17.89
C GLN A 105 3.20 2.00 -18.03
N ASN A 106 4.02 1.99 -16.97
CA ASN A 106 5.30 2.70 -16.89
C ASN A 106 5.16 4.19 -17.23
N ALA A 107 4.04 4.81 -16.85
CA ALA A 107 3.78 6.21 -17.12
C ALA A 107 4.79 7.11 -16.39
N GLU A 108 5.19 8.18 -17.05
CA GLU A 108 6.10 9.16 -16.47
C GLU A 108 5.37 10.00 -15.40
N ILE A 109 6.06 10.27 -14.29
CA ILE A 109 5.54 11.16 -13.25
C ILE A 109 5.62 12.61 -13.75
N THR A 110 4.47 13.14 -14.15
CA THR A 110 4.33 14.51 -14.66
C THR A 110 3.55 15.39 -13.68
N PRO A 111 3.68 16.73 -13.77
CA PRO A 111 2.84 17.63 -12.99
C PRO A 111 1.33 17.42 -13.22
N VAL A 112 0.94 17.05 -14.44
CA VAL A 112 -0.45 16.74 -14.79
C VAL A 112 -0.93 15.50 -14.05
N PHE A 113 -0.10 14.46 -13.97
CA PHE A 113 -0.41 13.25 -13.21
C PHE A 113 -0.57 13.55 -11.71
N LEU A 114 0.31 14.37 -11.13
CA LEU A 114 0.20 14.78 -9.74
C LEU A 114 -1.08 15.57 -9.45
N GLN A 115 -1.49 16.44 -10.36
CA GLN A 115 -2.77 17.16 -10.26
C GLN A 115 -3.96 16.20 -10.32
N LYS A 116 -3.91 15.18 -11.18
CA LYS A 116 -4.94 14.14 -11.30
C LYS A 116 -5.06 13.31 -10.02
N LEU A 117 -3.94 12.93 -9.43
CA LEU A 117 -3.93 12.23 -8.13
C LEU A 117 -4.52 13.11 -7.01
N ASN A 118 -4.10 14.37 -6.94
CA ASN A 118 -4.64 15.30 -5.94
C ASN A 118 -6.15 15.51 -6.10
N ALA A 119 -6.64 15.60 -7.33
CA ALA A 119 -8.07 15.68 -7.60
C ALA A 119 -8.81 14.43 -7.11
N ALA A 120 -8.24 13.24 -7.28
CA ALA A 120 -8.83 11.99 -6.80
C ALA A 120 -8.93 11.93 -5.27
N LEU A 121 -7.98 12.53 -4.55
CA LEU A 121 -8.00 12.62 -3.07
C LEU A 121 -9.07 13.57 -2.51
N MET A 122 -9.68 14.41 -3.35
CA MET A 122 -10.62 15.46 -2.94
C MET A 122 -12.02 15.28 -3.54
N LEU A 123 -12.34 14.13 -4.12
CA LEU A 123 -13.58 13.91 -4.86
C LEU A 123 -14.82 13.95 -3.97
N GLU A 124 -14.76 13.26 -2.84
CA GLU A 124 -15.90 13.10 -1.93
C GLU A 124 -15.77 13.96 -0.67
N ASN A 125 -14.58 14.50 -0.43
CA ASN A 125 -14.28 15.35 0.73
C ASN A 125 -13.63 16.68 0.29
N PRO A 126 -14.37 17.58 -0.35
CA PRO A 126 -13.86 18.91 -0.68
C PRO A 126 -13.62 19.68 0.63
N VAL A 127 -12.37 20.05 0.87
CA VAL A 127 -11.97 20.90 2.00
C VAL A 127 -12.37 22.34 1.74
#